data_04898cbeba1edf694cd5824a7171fbcf
#
_entry.id   04898cbeba1edf694cd5824a7171fbcf
#
_cell.length_a   1.000
_cell.length_b   1.000
_cell.length_c   1.000
_cell.angle_alpha   90.00
_cell.angle_beta   90.00
_cell.angle_gamma   90.00
#
_symmetry.space_group_name_H-M   'P 1'
#
loop_
_entity.id
_entity.type
_entity.pdbx_description
1 polymer ?
#
loop_
_entity_poly.entity_id
_entity_poly.type
_entity_poly.pdbx_seq_one_letter_code
_entity_poly.pdbx_strand_id
1 'polypeptide(L)'
;MNTMPRFSPVRVIRSCTGEIKTVGNADEAWKTLLDDWPLDEGSCFISALLICMDVQRGERSPEEARIAFIDAALEAGVSLLS
;
A
#
# COMPACT_ATOMS: atom_id res chain seq x y z
N MET A 1 0.91 -5.95 -24.33
CA MET A 1 1.12 -6.60 -23.04
C MET A 1 0.97 -5.61 -21.90
N ASN A 2 0.08 -5.91 -21.00
CA ASN A 2 -0.22 -4.98 -19.90
C ASN A 2 0.47 -5.41 -18.64
N THR A 3 1.52 -4.67 -18.28
CA THR A 3 2.17 -4.87 -17.01
C THR A 3 1.65 -3.82 -16.03
N MET A 4 1.30 -4.26 -14.83
CA MET A 4 0.91 -3.34 -13.79
C MET A 4 2.06 -2.37 -13.52
N PRO A 5 1.81 -1.05 -13.50
CA PRO A 5 2.86 -0.09 -13.16
C PRO A 5 3.44 -0.38 -11.77
N ARG A 6 4.74 -0.30 -11.66
CA ARG A 6 5.44 -0.62 -10.42
C ARG A 6 6.05 0.62 -9.80
N PHE A 7 6.13 0.61 -8.49
CA PHE A 7 6.90 1.61 -7.75
C PHE A 7 8.05 0.91 -7.01
N SER A 8 8.91 1.70 -6.38
CA SER A 8 10.00 1.14 -5.59
C SER A 8 9.41 0.28 -4.47
N PRO A 9 9.83 -0.98 -4.35
CA PRO A 9 9.20 -1.90 -3.40
C PRO A 9 9.26 -1.40 -1.97
N VAL A 10 8.17 -1.62 -1.25
CA VAL A 10 8.07 -1.32 0.18
C VAL A 10 7.86 -2.64 0.89
N ARG A 11 8.66 -2.89 1.92
CA ARG A 11 8.50 -4.09 2.73
C ARG A 11 7.79 -3.74 4.01
N VAL A 12 6.74 -4.49 4.31
CA VAL A 12 5.98 -4.30 5.54
C VAL A 12 6.09 -5.55 6.40
N ILE A 13 6.13 -5.36 7.71
CA ILE A 13 6.10 -6.46 8.64
C ILE A 13 4.66 -6.65 9.09
N ARG A 14 4.11 -7.83 8.82
CA ARG A 14 2.73 -8.13 9.18
C ARG A 14 2.64 -8.26 10.70
N SER A 15 1.73 -7.51 11.29
CA SER A 15 1.60 -7.46 12.74
C SER A 15 1.13 -8.79 13.34
N CYS A 16 0.35 -9.57 12.59
CA CYS A 16 -0.17 -10.83 13.10
C CYS A 16 0.86 -11.95 13.14
N THR A 17 1.72 -12.02 12.14
CA THR A 17 2.62 -13.16 11.96
C THR A 17 4.10 -12.78 12.03
N GLY A 18 4.42 -11.50 11.93
CA GLY A 18 5.80 -11.05 11.84
C GLY A 18 6.45 -11.29 10.50
N GLU A 19 5.70 -11.79 9.53
CA GLU A 19 6.22 -12.04 8.19
C GLU A 19 6.44 -10.75 7.44
N ILE A 20 7.44 -10.76 6.56
CA ILE A 20 7.74 -9.61 5.72
C ILE A 20 7.02 -9.79 4.39
N LYS A 21 6.25 -8.79 4.00
CA LYS A 21 5.57 -8.77 2.71
C LYS A 21 6.12 -7.64 1.88
N THR A 22 6.49 -7.94 0.63
CA THR A 22 6.97 -6.93 -0.30
C THR A 22 5.81 -6.43 -1.15
N VAL A 23 5.65 -5.13 -1.21
CA VAL A 23 4.62 -4.46 -1.98
C VAL A 23 5.29 -3.66 -3.07
N GLY A 24 5.09 -4.03 -4.32
CA GLY A 24 5.78 -3.44 -5.46
C GLY A 24 4.88 -2.73 -6.46
N ASN A 25 3.57 -2.73 -6.26
CA ASN A 25 2.65 -2.02 -7.15
C ASN A 25 1.37 -1.68 -6.40
N ALA A 26 0.50 -0.89 -7.06
CA ALA A 26 -0.74 -0.42 -6.43
C ALA A 26 -1.71 -1.56 -6.12
N ASP A 27 -1.74 -2.59 -6.95
CA ASP A 27 -2.62 -3.73 -6.73
C ASP A 27 -2.24 -4.47 -5.45
N GLU A 28 -0.94 -4.70 -5.26
CA GLU A 28 -0.46 -5.36 -4.04
C GLU A 28 -0.69 -4.50 -2.81
N ALA A 29 -0.50 -3.18 -2.95
CA ALA A 29 -0.76 -2.26 -1.85
C ALA A 29 -2.23 -2.28 -1.46
N TRP A 30 -3.11 -2.23 -2.44
CA TRP A 30 -4.55 -2.24 -2.22
C TRP A 30 -4.98 -3.54 -1.52
N LYS A 31 -4.50 -4.67 -2.00
CA LYS A 31 -4.82 -5.96 -1.39
C LYS A 31 -4.30 -6.06 0.04
N THR A 32 -3.10 -5.55 0.29
CA THR A 32 -2.52 -5.55 1.63
C THR A 32 -3.35 -4.70 2.59
N LEU A 33 -3.82 -3.54 2.13
CA LEU A 33 -4.66 -2.67 2.95
C LEU A 33 -5.98 -3.33 3.31
N LEU A 34 -6.56 -4.10 2.39
CA LEU A 34 -7.84 -4.77 2.64
C LEU A 34 -7.70 -6.04 3.45
N ASP A 35 -6.57 -6.73 3.34
CA ASP A 35 -6.43 -8.08 3.89
C ASP A 35 -5.84 -8.11 5.30
N ASP A 36 -4.87 -7.27 5.59
CA ASP A 36 -4.09 -7.40 6.81
C ASP A 36 -3.68 -6.06 7.37
N TRP A 37 -4.66 -5.18 7.57
CA TRP A 37 -4.36 -3.85 8.10
C TRP A 37 -4.95 -3.70 9.48
N PRO A 38 -4.14 -3.27 10.48
CA PRO A 38 -4.62 -3.21 11.87
C PRO A 38 -5.59 -2.07 12.14
N LEU A 39 -5.66 -1.07 11.26
CA LEU A 39 -6.52 0.09 11.46
C LEU A 39 -7.27 0.37 10.17
N ASP A 40 -8.57 0.19 10.18
CA ASP A 40 -9.39 0.35 8.97
C ASP A 40 -10.22 1.64 8.95
N GLU A 41 -9.90 2.59 9.82
CA GLU A 41 -10.68 3.83 9.93
C GLU A 41 -9.86 5.10 9.66
N GLY A 42 -8.56 4.98 9.50
CA GLY A 42 -7.71 6.14 9.35
C GLY A 42 -7.91 6.88 8.03
N SER A 43 -7.75 8.20 8.04
CA SER A 43 -7.88 8.98 6.82
C SER A 43 -6.80 8.63 5.80
N CYS A 44 -5.60 8.31 6.25
CA CYS A 44 -4.54 7.87 5.34
C CYS A 44 -4.85 6.50 4.74
N PHE A 45 -5.47 5.62 5.51
CA PHE A 45 -5.91 4.32 5.02
C PHE A 45 -6.90 4.47 3.87
N ILE A 46 -7.92 5.30 4.05
CA ILE A 46 -8.93 5.53 3.04
C ILE A 46 -8.32 6.20 1.80
N SER A 47 -7.49 7.21 2.02
CA SER A 47 -6.80 7.89 0.91
C SER A 47 -5.93 6.93 0.12
N ALA A 48 -5.21 6.03 0.81
CA ALA A 48 -4.35 5.06 0.16
C ALA A 48 -5.18 4.11 -0.72
N LEU A 49 -6.34 3.65 -0.22
CA LEU A 49 -7.21 2.80 -1.02
C LEU A 49 -7.66 3.49 -2.29
N LEU A 50 -8.09 4.74 -2.19
CA LEU A 50 -8.57 5.49 -3.35
C LEU A 50 -7.45 5.78 -4.33
N ILE A 51 -6.28 6.16 -3.84
CA ILE A 51 -5.13 6.46 -4.70
C ILE A 51 -4.67 5.19 -5.42
N CYS A 52 -4.62 4.07 -4.72
CA CYS A 52 -4.26 2.80 -5.36
C CYS A 52 -5.23 2.43 -6.47
N MET A 53 -6.52 2.66 -6.26
CA MET A 53 -7.52 2.42 -7.30
C MET A 53 -7.29 3.32 -8.52
N ASP A 54 -6.99 4.60 -8.28
CA ASP A 54 -6.73 5.54 -9.36
C ASP A 54 -5.49 5.15 -10.15
N VAL A 55 -4.45 4.67 -9.48
CA VAL A 55 -3.24 4.19 -10.16
C VAL A 55 -3.56 3.00 -11.05
N GLN A 56 -4.40 2.10 -10.59
CA GLN A 56 -4.80 0.93 -11.37
C GLN A 56 -5.61 1.32 -12.61
N ARG A 57 -6.28 2.46 -12.56
CA ARG A 57 -7.02 2.99 -13.69
C ARG A 57 -6.16 3.86 -14.60
N GLY A 58 -4.91 4.10 -14.24
CA GLY A 58 -4.03 4.97 -14.99
C GLY A 58 -4.24 6.45 -14.74
N GLU A 59 -4.95 6.81 -13.67
CA GLU A 59 -5.26 8.20 -13.36
C GLU A 59 -4.26 8.88 -12.44
N ARG A 60 -3.37 8.09 -11.84
CA ARG A 60 -2.29 8.60 -10.98
C ARG A 60 -1.04 7.80 -11.20
N SER A 61 0.09 8.37 -10.82
CA SER A 61 1.38 7.69 -10.97
C SER A 61 1.57 6.63 -9.88
N PRO A 62 2.34 5.56 -10.16
CA PRO A 62 2.62 4.55 -9.14
C PRO A 62 3.28 5.12 -7.88
N GLU A 63 4.10 6.15 -8.04
CA GLU A 63 4.77 6.76 -6.89
C GLU A 63 3.78 7.36 -5.91
N GLU A 64 2.67 7.88 -6.39
CA GLU A 64 1.63 8.41 -5.50
C GLU A 64 1.02 7.32 -4.64
N ALA A 65 0.82 6.13 -5.21
CA ALA A 65 0.33 4.99 -4.45
C ALA A 65 1.34 4.56 -3.39
N ARG A 66 2.62 4.57 -3.74
CA ARG A 66 3.67 4.22 -2.79
C ARG A 66 3.68 5.17 -1.60
N ILE A 67 3.63 6.46 -1.86
CA ILE A 67 3.64 7.47 -0.79
C ILE A 67 2.40 7.33 0.08
N ALA A 68 1.24 7.17 -0.53
CA ALA A 68 -0.01 7.01 0.22
C ALA A 68 0.00 5.75 1.07
N PHE A 69 0.56 4.67 0.55
CA PHE A 69 0.67 3.42 1.29
C PHE A 69 1.58 3.58 2.52
N ILE A 70 2.72 4.25 2.33
CA ILE A 70 3.65 4.51 3.44
C ILE A 70 2.99 5.37 4.51
N ASP A 71 2.27 6.41 4.11
CA ASP A 71 1.57 7.27 5.05
C ASP A 71 0.53 6.48 5.85
N ALA A 72 -0.20 5.59 5.17
CA ALA A 72 -1.18 4.74 5.85
C ALA A 72 -0.50 3.80 6.83
N ALA A 73 0.68 3.27 6.48
CA ALA A 73 1.44 2.39 7.36
C ALA A 73 1.88 3.14 8.62
N LEU A 74 2.36 4.37 8.46
CA LEU A 74 2.78 5.18 9.60
C LEU A 74 1.59 5.50 10.50
N GLU A 75 0.44 5.81 9.92
CA GLU A 75 -0.76 6.08 10.69
C GLU A 75 -1.21 4.87 11.50
N ALA A 76 -1.13 3.69 10.92
CA ALA A 76 -1.58 2.45 11.57
C ALA A 76 -0.54 1.82 12.47
N GLY A 77 0.68 2.35 12.52
CA GLY A 77 1.75 1.77 13.30
C GLY A 77 2.33 0.51 12.69
N VAL A 78 2.19 0.33 11.39
CA VAL A 78 2.76 -0.83 10.69
C VAL A 78 4.24 -0.59 10.45
N SER A 79 5.07 -1.57 10.81
CA SER A 79 6.52 -1.45 10.62
C SER A 79 6.90 -1.62 9.17
N LEU A 80 7.81 -0.79 8.72
CA LEU A 80 8.31 -0.82 7.34
C LEU A 80 9.81 -1.11 7.36
N LEU A 81 10.23 -1.90 6.38
CA LEU A 81 11.65 -2.16 6.12
C LEU A 81 11.96 -1.63 4.73
N SER A 82 12.21 -0.42 4.59
CA SER A 82 12.45 0.14 3.25
C SER A 82 13.91 0.09 2.85
#